data_1afd25e35baa56336b0b759a0043f699
#
_entry.id   1afd25e35baa56336b0b759a0043f699
#
_cell.length_a   1.000
_cell.length_b   1.000
_cell.length_c   1.000
_cell.angle_alpha   90.00
_cell.angle_beta   90.00
_cell.angle_gamma   90.00
#
_symmetry.space_group_name_H-M   'P 1'
#
loop_
_entity.id
_entity.type
_entity.pdbx_description
1 polymer ?
#
loop_
_entity_poly.entity_id
_entity_poly.type
_entity_poly.pdbx_seq_one_letter_code
_entity_poly.pdbx_strand_id
1 'polypeptide(L)'
;SSSAASDVYKRQAKENGIQFLLKIFIPEELPVNQCDLGVVLGNALDNAIEATEKCTGNNKDIEIAMGIKKQSLVLVIKNPYEGSLKQDKSGKLISTKNDFRRHGYGISSIQKVADKYGGDVIIETEDGKFVLTVMMNIGDF
;
A
#
# COMPACT_ATOMS: atom_id res chain seq x y z
N SER A 1 -7.45 -15.64 -10.89
CA SER A 1 -6.19 -15.93 -10.23
C SER A 1 -5.39 -14.65 -9.96
N SER A 2 -4.49 -14.73 -9.02
CA SER A 2 -3.64 -13.60 -8.66
C SER A 2 -2.76 -13.12 -9.83
N SER A 3 -2.40 -14.00 -10.77
CA SER A 3 -1.59 -13.65 -11.93
C SER A 3 -2.34 -12.76 -12.91
N ALA A 4 -3.64 -13.01 -13.13
CA ALA A 4 -4.45 -12.18 -14.03
C ALA A 4 -4.62 -10.76 -13.49
N ALA A 5 -4.89 -10.61 -12.18
CA ALA A 5 -4.98 -9.31 -11.54
C ALA A 5 -3.66 -8.56 -11.61
N SER A 6 -2.55 -9.25 -11.35
CA SER A 6 -1.21 -8.69 -11.45
C SER A 6 -0.90 -8.19 -12.86
N ASP A 7 -1.32 -8.92 -13.90
CA ASP A 7 -1.11 -8.53 -15.29
C ASP A 7 -1.91 -7.27 -15.66
N VAL A 8 -3.13 -7.13 -15.13
CA VAL A 8 -3.94 -5.92 -15.35
C VAL A 8 -3.24 -4.70 -14.75
N TYR A 9 -2.76 -4.80 -13.51
CA TYR A 9 -2.04 -3.69 -12.87
C TYR A 9 -0.75 -3.34 -13.61
N LYS A 10 0.02 -4.33 -14.04
CA LYS A 10 1.25 -4.10 -14.80
C LYS A 10 0.97 -3.41 -16.13
N ARG A 11 -0.10 -3.80 -16.82
CA ARG A 11 -0.47 -3.21 -18.10
C ARG A 11 -0.89 -1.75 -17.91
N GLN A 12 -1.73 -1.48 -16.92
CA GLN A 12 -2.18 -0.13 -16.58
C GLN A 12 -0.99 0.78 -16.23
N ALA A 13 -0.05 0.25 -15.47
CA ALA A 13 1.16 0.97 -15.08
C ALA A 13 2.03 1.32 -16.30
N LYS A 14 2.20 0.39 -17.24
CA LYS A 14 2.97 0.63 -18.47
C LYS A 14 2.38 1.76 -19.31
N GLU A 15 1.06 1.81 -19.42
CA GLU A 15 0.38 2.85 -20.19
C GLU A 15 0.65 4.24 -19.61
N ASN A 16 0.87 4.34 -18.31
CA ASN A 16 1.12 5.60 -17.60
C ASN A 16 2.61 5.86 -17.30
N GLY A 17 3.50 5.03 -17.84
CA GLY A 17 4.92 5.15 -17.59
C GLY A 17 5.35 4.76 -16.18
N ILE A 18 4.53 4.01 -15.47
CA ILE A 18 4.81 3.57 -14.11
C ILE A 18 5.59 2.25 -14.14
N GLN A 19 6.65 2.18 -13.35
CA GLN A 19 7.45 0.98 -13.18
C GLN A 19 7.30 0.43 -11.78
N PHE A 20 7.09 -0.89 -11.64
CA PHE A 20 7.04 -1.55 -10.35
C PHE A 20 8.39 -2.18 -10.00
N LEU A 21 8.87 -1.91 -8.80
CA LEU A 21 10.07 -2.51 -8.23
C LEU A 21 9.63 -3.43 -7.10
N LEU A 22 9.77 -4.75 -7.32
CA LEU A 22 9.23 -5.75 -6.40
C LEU A 22 10.33 -6.41 -5.59
N LYS A 23 10.14 -6.48 -4.26
CA LYS A 23 10.98 -7.23 -3.33
C LYS A 23 10.05 -8.07 -2.45
N ILE A 24 9.70 -9.26 -2.93
CA ILE A 24 8.72 -10.09 -2.26
C ILE A 24 9.39 -11.37 -1.77
N PHE A 25 9.44 -11.55 -0.45
CA PHE A 25 10.05 -12.69 0.23
C PHE A 25 9.03 -13.31 1.18
N ILE A 26 8.10 -14.08 0.64
CA ILE A 26 7.05 -14.75 1.40
C ILE A 26 6.99 -16.22 1.02
N PRO A 27 6.61 -17.11 1.96
CA PRO A 27 6.40 -18.52 1.63
C PRO A 27 5.16 -18.70 0.76
N GLU A 28 5.05 -19.87 0.11
CA GLU A 28 3.89 -20.20 -0.73
C GLU A 28 2.58 -20.12 0.03
N GLU A 29 2.59 -20.59 1.27
CA GLU A 29 1.40 -20.57 2.11
C GLU A 29 1.57 -19.59 3.26
N LEU A 30 0.59 -18.70 3.40
CA LEU A 30 0.51 -17.75 4.49
C LEU A 30 -0.77 -18.00 5.27
N PRO A 31 -0.74 -17.88 6.63
CA PRO A 31 -1.96 -18.00 7.43
C PRO A 31 -2.79 -16.71 7.37
N VAL A 32 -3.03 -16.24 6.17
CA VAL A 32 -3.84 -15.05 5.87
C VAL A 32 -4.86 -15.44 4.82
N ASN A 33 -6.10 -15.06 5.04
CA ASN A 33 -7.16 -15.30 4.08
C ASN A 33 -6.84 -14.60 2.76
N GLN A 34 -6.98 -15.32 1.65
CA GLN A 34 -6.65 -14.77 0.33
C GLN A 34 -7.51 -13.56 -0.04
N CYS A 35 -8.76 -13.55 0.38
CA CYS A 35 -9.62 -12.39 0.15
C CYS A 35 -9.15 -11.17 0.92
N ASP A 36 -8.71 -11.36 2.16
CA ASP A 36 -8.16 -10.27 2.98
C ASP A 36 -6.88 -9.70 2.36
N LEU A 37 -6.00 -10.60 1.91
CA LEU A 37 -4.76 -10.17 1.25
C LEU A 37 -5.06 -9.41 -0.04
N GLY A 38 -6.05 -9.89 -0.80
CA GLY A 38 -6.52 -9.21 -2.02
C GLY A 38 -7.06 -7.81 -1.75
N VAL A 39 -7.80 -7.64 -0.66
CA VAL A 39 -8.30 -6.31 -0.24
C VAL A 39 -7.15 -5.37 0.06
N VAL A 40 -6.16 -5.84 0.83
CA VAL A 40 -4.99 -5.01 1.18
C VAL A 40 -4.19 -4.63 -0.05
N LEU A 41 -3.80 -5.61 -0.86
CA LEU A 41 -2.99 -5.37 -2.04
C LEU A 41 -3.71 -4.52 -3.09
N GLY A 42 -4.97 -4.84 -3.37
CA GLY A 42 -5.75 -4.11 -4.37
C GLY A 42 -5.91 -2.64 -4.01
N ASN A 43 -6.32 -2.36 -2.77
CA ASN A 43 -6.50 -0.98 -2.32
C ASN A 43 -5.17 -0.22 -2.22
N ALA A 44 -4.13 -0.89 -1.75
CA ALA A 44 -2.81 -0.27 -1.64
C ALA A 44 -2.22 0.07 -3.02
N LEU A 45 -2.36 -0.84 -3.99
CA LEU A 45 -1.89 -0.61 -5.36
C LEU A 45 -2.68 0.49 -6.05
N ASP A 46 -4.01 0.47 -5.93
CA ASP A 46 -4.86 1.52 -6.51
C ASP A 46 -4.47 2.90 -5.98
N ASN A 47 -4.27 2.99 -4.68
CA ASN A 47 -3.84 4.23 -4.04
C ASN A 47 -2.48 4.71 -4.57
N ALA A 48 -1.51 3.80 -4.67
CA ALA A 48 -0.17 4.13 -5.15
C ALA A 48 -0.19 4.56 -6.62
N ILE A 49 -0.94 3.86 -7.47
CA ILE A 49 -1.06 4.18 -8.89
C ILE A 49 -1.71 5.55 -9.09
N GLU A 50 -2.83 5.81 -8.40
CA GLU A 50 -3.51 7.11 -8.50
C GLU A 50 -2.62 8.27 -8.08
N ALA A 51 -1.90 8.12 -6.97
CA ALA A 51 -1.00 9.15 -6.49
C ALA A 51 0.16 9.39 -7.47
N THR A 52 0.68 8.33 -8.06
CA THR A 52 1.79 8.40 -9.02
C THR A 52 1.34 9.06 -10.32
N GLU A 53 0.14 8.76 -10.79
CA GLU A 53 -0.42 9.36 -12.00
C GLU A 53 -0.57 10.88 -11.88
N LYS A 54 -0.79 11.38 -10.69
CA LYS A 54 -0.93 12.82 -10.41
C LYS A 54 0.41 13.55 -10.32
N CYS A 55 1.52 12.81 -10.27
CA CYS A 55 2.84 13.41 -10.19
C CYS A 55 3.29 13.96 -11.54
N THR A 56 3.90 15.14 -11.52
CA THR A 56 4.42 15.80 -12.71
C THR A 56 5.88 15.44 -12.99
N GLY A 57 6.58 14.85 -12.03
CA GLY A 57 7.96 14.45 -12.16
C GLY A 57 8.17 13.25 -13.07
N ASN A 58 9.42 13.02 -13.47
CA ASN A 58 9.77 11.90 -14.36
C ASN A 58 9.89 10.57 -13.61
N ASN A 59 10.10 10.61 -12.31
CA ASN A 59 10.20 9.39 -11.50
C ASN A 59 8.79 8.89 -11.18
N LYS A 60 8.42 7.75 -11.76
CA LYS A 60 7.14 7.10 -11.53
C LYS A 60 7.33 5.66 -11.10
N ASP A 61 8.32 5.43 -10.24
CA ASP A 61 8.60 4.10 -9.70
C ASP A 61 7.76 3.84 -8.45
N ILE A 62 7.08 2.71 -8.43
CA ILE A 62 6.36 2.23 -7.25
C ILE A 62 7.14 1.05 -6.70
N GLU A 63 7.62 1.18 -5.47
CA GLU A 63 8.36 0.12 -4.79
C GLU A 63 7.42 -0.67 -3.89
N ILE A 64 7.42 -1.98 -4.04
CA ILE A 64 6.60 -2.89 -3.24
C ILE A 64 7.51 -3.90 -2.57
N ALA A 65 7.51 -3.90 -1.25
CA ALA A 65 8.25 -4.88 -0.47
C ALA A 65 7.28 -5.65 0.42
N MET A 66 7.43 -6.95 0.47
CA MET A 66 6.62 -7.82 1.33
C MET A 66 7.51 -8.91 1.91
N GLY A 67 7.38 -9.13 3.20
CA GLY A 67 8.16 -10.16 3.87
C GLY A 67 7.60 -10.44 5.26
N ILE A 68 8.18 -11.44 5.90
CA ILE A 68 7.82 -11.79 7.27
C ILE A 68 8.94 -11.31 8.17
N LYS A 69 8.56 -10.53 9.20
CA LYS A 69 9.48 -10.07 10.22
C LYS A 69 8.91 -10.46 11.57
N LYS A 70 9.61 -11.35 12.27
CA LYS A 70 9.11 -11.95 13.51
C LYS A 70 7.78 -12.66 13.23
N GLN A 71 6.71 -12.26 13.89
CA GLN A 71 5.39 -12.87 13.75
C GLN A 71 4.45 -12.03 12.87
N SER A 72 5.01 -11.10 12.10
CA SER A 72 4.21 -10.19 11.28
C SER A 72 4.52 -10.32 9.80
N LEU A 73 3.48 -10.34 9.01
CA LEU A 73 3.58 -10.08 7.58
C LEU A 73 3.62 -8.57 7.41
N VAL A 74 4.67 -8.07 6.75
CA VAL A 74 4.87 -6.63 6.55
C VAL A 74 4.84 -6.32 5.06
N LEU A 75 3.96 -5.43 4.67
CA LEU A 75 3.87 -4.90 3.32
C LEU A 75 4.25 -3.43 3.36
N VAL A 76 5.20 -3.02 2.52
CA VAL A 76 5.59 -1.63 2.38
C VAL A 76 5.45 -1.23 0.92
N ILE A 77 4.68 -0.18 0.66
CA ILE A 77 4.53 0.38 -0.68
C ILE A 77 4.97 1.84 -0.65
N LYS A 78 5.92 2.17 -1.52
CA LYS A 78 6.43 3.53 -1.68
C LYS A 78 6.12 4.02 -3.08
N ASN A 79 5.55 5.19 -3.18
CA ASN A 79 5.26 5.80 -4.47
C ASN A 79 5.62 7.30 -4.44
N PRO A 80 5.93 7.88 -5.62
CA PRO A 80 6.11 9.33 -5.69
C PRO A 80 4.85 10.05 -5.21
N TYR A 81 5.04 11.15 -4.52
CA TYR A 81 3.94 11.90 -3.95
C TYR A 81 4.24 13.39 -3.97
N GLU A 82 3.35 14.16 -4.57
CA GLU A 82 3.44 15.62 -4.59
C GLU A 82 2.31 16.17 -3.72
N GLY A 83 2.63 16.47 -2.49
CA GLY A 83 1.67 16.96 -1.53
C GLY A 83 2.24 16.89 -0.13
N SER A 84 1.46 17.31 0.83
CA SER A 84 1.83 17.23 2.23
C SER A 84 0.72 16.55 3.00
N LEU A 85 1.11 15.63 3.89
CA LEU A 85 0.18 15.04 4.83
C LEU A 85 0.07 15.97 6.02
N LYS A 86 -1.15 16.33 6.37
CA LYS A 86 -1.41 17.12 7.56
C LYS A 86 -1.61 16.20 8.75
N GLN A 87 -0.99 16.54 9.87
CA GLN A 87 -1.14 15.81 11.11
C GLN A 87 -1.83 16.69 12.14
N ASP A 88 -2.66 16.09 12.99
CA ASP A 88 -3.22 16.82 14.14
C ASP A 88 -2.18 16.92 15.26
N LYS A 89 -2.55 17.53 16.38
CA LYS A 89 -1.64 17.72 17.52
C LYS A 89 -1.15 16.40 18.15
N SER A 90 -1.85 15.31 17.90
CA SER A 90 -1.46 13.98 18.41
C SER A 90 -0.64 13.18 17.40
N GLY A 91 -0.32 13.75 16.25
CA GLY A 91 0.40 13.07 15.19
C GLY A 91 -0.49 12.24 14.27
N LYS A 92 -1.79 12.26 14.49
CA LYS A 92 -2.73 11.54 13.65
C LYS A 92 -2.89 12.27 12.31
N LEU A 93 -2.83 11.52 11.22
CA LEU A 93 -2.99 12.10 9.89
C LEU A 93 -4.39 12.67 9.72
N ILE A 94 -4.46 13.96 9.41
CA ILE A 94 -5.71 14.61 9.04
C ILE A 94 -5.77 14.68 7.53
N SER A 95 -6.78 14.05 6.96
CA SER A 95 -7.03 14.20 5.54
C SER A 95 -7.58 15.59 5.24
N THR A 96 -7.09 16.22 4.19
CA THR A 96 -7.86 17.25 3.53
C THR A 96 -9.09 16.56 2.91
N LYS A 97 -10.25 17.15 3.05
CA LYS A 97 -11.55 16.57 2.63
C LYS A 97 -11.55 15.98 1.21
N ASN A 98 -10.70 16.48 0.31
CA ASN A 98 -10.68 16.02 -1.07
C ASN A 98 -9.77 14.80 -1.28
N ASP A 99 -8.69 14.69 -0.54
CA ASP A 99 -7.74 13.58 -0.73
C ASP A 99 -8.27 12.27 -0.15
N PHE A 100 -9.01 12.35 0.96
CA PHE A 100 -9.53 11.16 1.62
C PHE A 100 -10.90 10.69 1.12
N ARG A 101 -11.69 11.56 0.49
CA ARG A 101 -12.92 11.10 -0.14
C ARG A 101 -12.65 10.18 -1.33
N ARG A 102 -11.50 10.37 -1.99
CA ARG A 102 -11.06 9.48 -3.08
C ARG A 102 -10.41 8.20 -2.57
N HIS A 103 -9.74 8.26 -1.42
CA HIS A 103 -8.93 7.16 -0.90
C HIS A 103 -9.44 6.60 0.43
N GLY A 104 -10.42 7.27 1.06
CA GLY A 104 -10.92 6.90 2.39
C GLY A 104 -11.41 5.46 2.48
N TYR A 105 -12.06 4.97 1.44
CA TYR A 105 -12.53 3.58 1.42
C TYR A 105 -11.38 2.60 1.31
N GLY A 106 -10.38 2.91 0.49
CA GLY A 106 -9.24 2.05 0.30
C GLY A 106 -8.43 1.90 1.59
N ILE A 107 -8.05 3.01 2.21
CA ILE A 107 -7.26 2.99 3.44
C ILE A 107 -8.07 2.40 4.59
N SER A 108 -9.35 2.73 4.72
CA SER A 108 -10.17 2.19 5.79
C SER A 108 -10.38 0.67 5.63
N SER A 109 -10.47 0.17 4.42
CA SER A 109 -10.56 -1.27 4.16
C SER A 109 -9.26 -1.97 4.54
N ILE A 110 -8.12 -1.37 4.25
CA ILE A 110 -6.81 -1.89 4.66
C ILE A 110 -6.73 -1.92 6.20
N GLN A 111 -7.16 -0.85 6.85
CA GLN A 111 -7.14 -0.76 8.32
C GLN A 111 -8.01 -1.84 8.95
N LYS A 112 -9.18 -2.12 8.40
CA LYS A 112 -10.06 -3.18 8.89
C LYS A 112 -9.40 -4.55 8.83
N VAL A 113 -8.72 -4.84 7.74
CA VAL A 113 -7.99 -6.11 7.61
C VAL A 113 -6.82 -6.17 8.59
N ALA A 114 -6.03 -5.10 8.68
CA ALA A 114 -4.93 -5.05 9.65
C ALA A 114 -5.44 -5.28 11.07
N ASP A 115 -6.53 -4.62 11.45
CA ASP A 115 -7.15 -4.78 12.78
C ASP A 115 -7.59 -6.23 13.03
N LYS A 116 -8.16 -6.87 12.02
CA LYS A 116 -8.57 -8.27 12.10
C LYS A 116 -7.41 -9.20 12.46
N TYR A 117 -6.21 -8.88 11.99
CA TYR A 117 -5.00 -9.65 12.26
C TYR A 117 -4.15 -9.06 13.39
N GLY A 118 -4.72 -8.17 14.19
CA GLY A 118 -4.00 -7.57 15.32
C GLY A 118 -2.78 -6.75 14.91
N GLY A 119 -2.79 -6.21 13.70
CA GLY A 119 -1.70 -5.42 13.16
C GLY A 119 -1.98 -3.94 13.13
N ASP A 120 -1.34 -3.25 12.21
CA ASP A 120 -1.47 -1.79 12.11
C ASP A 120 -1.18 -1.29 10.70
N VAL A 121 -1.56 -0.06 10.45
CA VAL A 121 -1.29 0.66 9.20
C VAL A 121 -0.58 1.95 9.54
N ILE A 122 0.57 2.16 8.91
CA ILE A 122 1.38 3.36 9.12
C ILE A 122 1.51 4.09 7.79
N ILE A 123 1.25 5.38 7.78
CA ILE A 123 1.38 6.23 6.60
C ILE A 123 2.37 7.33 6.92
N GLU A 124 3.39 7.46 6.06
CA GLU A 124 4.44 8.45 6.21
C GLU A 124 4.75 9.09 4.87
N THR A 125 5.37 10.27 4.91
CA THR A 125 6.00 10.86 3.72
C THR A 125 7.49 10.97 3.99
N GLU A 126 8.29 10.60 3.00
CA GLU A 126 9.74 10.57 3.10
C GLU A 126 10.34 10.94 1.74
N ASP A 127 11.09 12.04 1.69
CA ASP A 127 11.81 12.47 0.49
C ASP A 127 10.95 12.52 -0.78
N GLY A 128 9.76 13.11 -0.69
CA GLY A 128 8.85 13.21 -1.83
C GLY A 128 8.14 11.91 -2.17
N LYS A 129 8.15 10.95 -1.26
CA LYS A 129 7.44 9.68 -1.43
C LYS A 129 6.41 9.48 -0.34
N PHE A 130 5.31 8.86 -0.73
CA PHE A 130 4.28 8.38 0.18
C PHE A 130 4.62 6.93 0.52
N VAL A 131 4.72 6.63 1.81
CA VAL A 131 5.09 5.30 2.29
C VAL A 131 3.93 4.72 3.10
N LEU A 132 3.35 3.64 2.60
CA LEU A 132 2.31 2.90 3.29
C LEU A 132 2.90 1.60 3.82
N THR A 133 2.81 1.39 5.14
CA THR A 133 3.24 0.15 5.77
C THR A 133 2.04 -0.53 6.40
N VAL A 134 1.82 -1.78 6.04
CA VAL A 134 0.74 -2.60 6.60
C VAL A 134 1.37 -3.79 7.31
N MET A 135 1.00 -3.98 8.55
CA MET A 135 1.47 -5.11 9.37
C MET A 135 0.29 -5.97 9.77
N MET A 136 0.45 -7.28 9.62
CA MET A 136 -0.55 -8.26 10.03
C MET A 136 0.13 -9.32 10.86
N ASN A 137 -0.38 -9.58 12.07
CA ASN A 137 0.17 -10.62 12.93
C ASN A 137 -0.31 -11.97 12.41
N ILE A 138 0.62 -12.84 12.06
CA ILE A 138 0.33 -14.16 11.53
C ILE A 138 0.74 -15.29 12.47
N GLY A 139 1.14 -14.95 13.70
CA GLY A 139 1.55 -15.93 14.69
C GLY A 139 2.94 -16.52 14.43
N ASP A 140 3.25 -17.58 15.15
CA ASP A 140 4.51 -18.30 14.98
C ASP A 140 4.50 -19.01 13.63
N PHE A 141 5.52 -18.73 12.84
CA PHE A 141 5.57 -19.20 11.47
C PHE A 141 6.94 -19.79 11.13
#